data_e95fb841ab51992e95481fce38b53413
#
_entry.id   e95fb841ab51992e95481fce38b53413
#
_cell.length_a   1.000
_cell.length_b   1.000
_cell.length_c   1.000
_cell.angle_alpha   90.00
_cell.angle_beta   90.00
_cell.angle_gamma   90.00
#
_symmetry.space_group_name_H-M   'P 1'
#
loop_
_entity.id
_entity.type
_entity.pdbx_description
1 polymer ?
#
loop_
_entity_poly.entity_id
_entity_poly.type
_entity_poly.pdbx_seq_one_letter_code
_entity_poly.pdbx_strand_id
1 'polypeptide(L)'
;RYGNVVSVMSGDFMLARVLGLLARSRSTEFIALMSRAAAALCEGEVLQFQVATLQDWSFETYFSVIEGKTAELFAAATEGVAMLADSPAATRAALREFGLAYGRAFQMRDDYLDLLGDSERLGKPTGGDLREGKATHSVLHLLLEEDSVEAKTIVGRHAGVEGDVARM
;
A
#
# COMPACT_ATOMS: atom_id res chain seq x y z
N ARG A 1 -1.29 -14.99 -16.69
CA ARG A 1 -1.29 -16.42 -17.02
C ARG A 1 -2.70 -16.96 -17.27
N TYR A 2 -3.71 -16.43 -16.59
CA TYR A 2 -5.10 -16.88 -16.68
C TYR A 2 -6.05 -15.81 -17.26
N GLY A 3 -5.55 -14.65 -17.65
CA GLY A 3 -6.33 -13.52 -18.17
C GLY A 3 -7.09 -12.73 -17.10
N ASN A 4 -7.52 -11.52 -17.48
CA ASN A 4 -8.14 -10.56 -16.55
C ASN A 4 -9.45 -11.08 -15.92
N VAL A 5 -10.27 -11.80 -16.71
CA VAL A 5 -11.56 -12.32 -16.22
C VAL A 5 -11.36 -13.28 -15.07
N VAL A 6 -10.43 -14.23 -15.19
CA VAL A 6 -10.16 -15.21 -14.13
C VAL A 6 -9.56 -14.52 -12.90
N SER A 7 -8.70 -13.52 -13.08
CA SER A 7 -8.12 -12.75 -11.97
C SER A 7 -9.20 -12.00 -11.19
N VAL A 8 -10.10 -11.31 -11.86
CA VAL A 8 -11.22 -10.59 -11.22
C VAL A 8 -12.15 -11.56 -10.50
N MET A 9 -12.58 -12.63 -11.17
CA MET A 9 -13.46 -13.65 -10.56
C MET A 9 -12.83 -14.33 -9.35
N SER A 10 -11.49 -14.52 -9.36
CA SER A 10 -10.77 -15.06 -8.20
C SER A 10 -10.82 -14.09 -7.02
N GLY A 11 -10.66 -12.80 -7.26
CA GLY A 11 -10.82 -11.75 -6.25
C GLY A 11 -12.22 -11.72 -5.66
N ASP A 12 -13.25 -11.75 -6.50
CA ASP A 12 -14.65 -11.78 -6.07
C ASP A 12 -14.97 -13.04 -5.22
N PHE A 13 -14.44 -14.19 -5.64
CA PHE A 13 -14.59 -15.41 -4.85
C PHE A 13 -13.92 -15.30 -3.48
N MET A 14 -12.70 -14.74 -3.41
CA MET A 14 -12.02 -14.51 -2.15
C MET A 14 -12.81 -13.54 -1.26
N LEU A 15 -13.33 -12.46 -1.82
CA LEU A 15 -14.18 -11.51 -1.09
C LEU A 15 -15.44 -12.20 -0.52
N ALA A 16 -16.13 -13.01 -1.32
CA ALA A 16 -17.29 -13.77 -0.86
C ALA A 16 -16.93 -14.71 0.32
N ARG A 17 -15.73 -15.34 0.27
CA ARG A 17 -15.23 -16.18 1.39
C ARG A 17 -14.96 -15.34 2.65
N VAL A 18 -14.36 -14.16 2.50
CA VAL A 18 -14.12 -13.22 3.61
C VAL A 18 -15.45 -12.82 4.26
N LEU A 19 -16.45 -12.42 3.47
CA LEU A 19 -17.78 -12.07 3.98
C LEU A 19 -18.42 -13.23 4.78
N GLY A 20 -18.30 -14.47 4.29
CA GLY A 20 -18.75 -15.64 5.02
C GLY A 20 -18.02 -15.88 6.35
N LEU A 21 -16.71 -15.61 6.41
CA LEU A 21 -15.92 -15.69 7.66
C LEU A 21 -16.31 -14.58 8.64
N LEU A 22 -16.48 -13.35 8.17
CA LEU A 22 -16.92 -12.22 8.99
C LEU A 22 -18.29 -12.48 9.61
N ALA A 23 -19.25 -13.01 8.83
CA ALA A 23 -20.57 -13.37 9.35
C ALA A 23 -20.49 -14.44 10.46
N ARG A 24 -19.55 -15.39 10.35
CA ARG A 24 -19.34 -16.43 11.39
C ARG A 24 -18.76 -15.90 12.69
N SER A 25 -18.07 -14.75 12.67
CA SER A 25 -17.54 -14.12 13.89
C SER A 25 -18.64 -13.69 14.85
N ARG A 26 -19.84 -13.44 14.34
CA ARG A 26 -21.00 -12.91 15.09
C ARG A 26 -20.72 -11.61 15.84
N SER A 27 -19.66 -10.90 15.49
CA SER A 27 -19.26 -9.63 16.07
C SER A 27 -19.51 -8.51 15.06
N THR A 28 -20.56 -7.70 15.31
CA THR A 28 -20.83 -6.51 14.48
C THR A 28 -19.72 -5.49 14.56
N GLU A 29 -19.05 -5.37 15.70
CA GLU A 29 -17.91 -4.48 15.91
C GLU A 29 -16.72 -4.90 15.05
N PHE A 30 -16.41 -6.21 15.00
CA PHE A 30 -15.35 -6.74 14.15
C PHE A 30 -15.68 -6.59 12.65
N ILE A 31 -16.94 -6.83 12.26
CA ILE A 31 -17.38 -6.61 10.87
C ILE A 31 -17.22 -5.14 10.49
N ALA A 32 -17.61 -4.20 11.39
CA ALA A 32 -17.44 -2.77 11.15
C ALA A 32 -15.96 -2.35 11.05
N LEU A 33 -15.07 -2.94 11.87
CA LEU A 33 -13.63 -2.71 11.81
C LEU A 33 -13.08 -3.12 10.43
N MET A 34 -13.38 -4.33 9.98
CA MET A 34 -12.92 -4.84 8.69
C MET A 34 -13.51 -4.07 7.51
N SER A 35 -14.76 -3.61 7.62
CA SER A 35 -15.39 -2.77 6.60
C SER A 35 -14.69 -1.41 6.46
N ARG A 36 -14.33 -0.76 7.59
CA ARG A 36 -13.56 0.48 7.56
C ARG A 36 -12.18 0.29 6.94
N ALA A 37 -11.48 -0.80 7.28
CA ALA A 37 -10.17 -1.10 6.69
C ALA A 37 -10.26 -1.33 5.17
N ALA A 38 -11.32 -2.01 4.72
CA ALA A 38 -11.55 -2.21 3.28
C ALA A 38 -11.87 -0.89 2.55
N ALA A 39 -12.64 0.01 3.18
CA ALA A 39 -12.89 1.34 2.64
C ALA A 39 -11.60 2.17 2.56
N ALA A 40 -10.80 2.20 3.64
CA ALA A 40 -9.53 2.90 3.68
C ALA A 40 -8.55 2.41 2.60
N LEU A 41 -8.53 1.09 2.32
CA LEU A 41 -7.73 0.52 1.23
C LEU A 41 -8.17 1.11 -0.13
N CYS A 42 -9.45 1.13 -0.42
CA CYS A 42 -9.98 1.69 -1.67
C CYS A 42 -9.69 3.19 -1.78
N GLU A 43 -9.88 3.95 -0.70
CA GLU A 43 -9.60 5.38 -0.64
C GLU A 43 -8.10 5.66 -0.84
N GLY A 44 -7.22 4.85 -0.23
CA GLY A 44 -5.77 4.95 -0.39
C GLY A 44 -5.31 4.66 -1.84
N GLU A 45 -5.92 3.70 -2.53
CA GLU A 45 -5.64 3.42 -3.93
C GLU A 45 -6.10 4.59 -4.84
N VAL A 46 -7.28 5.15 -4.59
CA VAL A 46 -7.76 6.33 -5.32
C VAL A 46 -6.85 7.53 -5.08
N LEU A 47 -6.46 7.77 -3.82
CA LEU A 47 -5.53 8.85 -3.47
C LEU A 47 -4.18 8.66 -4.17
N GLN A 48 -3.64 7.45 -4.20
CA GLN A 48 -2.38 7.17 -4.91
C GLN A 48 -2.47 7.53 -6.39
N PHE A 49 -3.57 7.19 -7.06
CA PHE A 49 -3.79 7.55 -8.46
C PHE A 49 -3.87 9.08 -8.65
N GLN A 50 -4.56 9.78 -7.75
CA GLN A 50 -4.66 11.25 -7.80
C GLN A 50 -3.29 11.91 -7.61
N VAL A 51 -2.51 11.45 -6.63
CA VAL A 51 -1.15 11.94 -6.34
C VAL A 51 -0.23 11.77 -7.54
N ALA A 52 -0.23 10.61 -8.17
CA ALA A 52 0.56 10.36 -9.37
C ALA A 52 0.13 11.28 -10.54
N THR A 53 -1.17 11.51 -10.71
CA THR A 53 -1.71 12.35 -11.77
C THR A 53 -1.40 13.85 -11.55
N LEU A 54 -1.51 14.32 -10.28
CA LEU A 54 -1.29 15.72 -9.91
C LEU A 54 0.18 16.03 -9.63
N GLN A 55 1.04 15.00 -9.57
CA GLN A 55 2.45 15.12 -9.21
C GLN A 55 2.66 15.80 -7.85
N ASP A 56 1.81 15.46 -6.88
CA ASP A 56 1.93 15.92 -5.50
C ASP A 56 2.99 15.10 -4.76
N TRP A 57 4.22 15.53 -4.87
CA TRP A 57 5.38 14.84 -4.33
C TRP A 57 5.70 15.35 -2.91
N SER A 58 4.94 14.91 -1.94
CA SER A 58 5.17 15.22 -0.53
C SER A 58 5.23 13.96 0.33
N PHE A 59 6.02 14.00 1.41
CA PHE A 59 6.04 12.91 2.40
C PHE A 59 4.70 12.75 3.12
N GLU A 60 3.99 13.85 3.39
CA GLU A 60 2.69 13.81 4.04
C GLU A 60 1.68 13.00 3.22
N THR A 61 1.60 13.30 1.92
CA THR A 61 0.72 12.60 0.99
C THR A 61 1.15 11.14 0.81
N TYR A 62 2.45 10.88 0.69
CA TYR A 62 2.98 9.52 0.63
C TYR A 62 2.56 8.68 1.85
N PHE A 63 2.77 9.21 3.07
CA PHE A 63 2.37 8.47 4.27
C PHE A 63 0.86 8.28 4.37
N SER A 64 0.05 9.24 3.93
CA SER A 64 -1.40 9.09 3.87
C SER A 64 -1.82 7.97 2.92
N VAL A 65 -1.18 7.86 1.76
CA VAL A 65 -1.42 6.79 0.78
C VAL A 65 -1.10 5.43 1.37
N ILE A 66 0.12 5.21 1.88
CA ILE A 66 0.54 3.89 2.38
C ILE A 66 -0.21 3.48 3.64
N GLU A 67 -0.62 4.45 4.45
CA GLU A 67 -1.45 4.20 5.63
C GLU A 67 -2.82 3.66 5.22
N GLY A 68 -3.53 4.37 4.34
CA GLY A 68 -4.85 3.94 3.86
C GLY A 68 -4.79 2.61 3.12
N LYS A 69 -3.98 2.50 2.07
CA LYS A 69 -3.97 1.33 1.20
C LYS A 69 -3.38 0.07 1.85
N THR A 70 -2.51 0.21 2.85
CA THR A 70 -1.76 -0.94 3.40
C THR A 70 -1.84 -1.02 4.93
N ALA A 71 -1.44 0.02 5.66
CA ALA A 71 -1.26 -0.07 7.11
C ALA A 71 -2.58 -0.27 7.87
N GLU A 72 -3.67 0.32 7.43
CA GLU A 72 -5.00 0.16 8.05
C GLU A 72 -5.49 -1.29 8.02
N LEU A 73 -5.17 -2.07 6.99
CA LEU A 73 -5.51 -3.49 6.94
C LEU A 73 -4.70 -4.31 7.95
N PHE A 74 -3.40 -4.03 8.12
CA PHE A 74 -2.57 -4.64 9.16
C PHE A 74 -3.08 -4.27 10.56
N ALA A 75 -3.43 -2.99 10.77
CA ALA A 75 -3.99 -2.52 12.03
C ALA A 75 -5.31 -3.23 12.36
N ALA A 76 -6.22 -3.33 11.39
CA ALA A 76 -7.49 -4.02 11.58
C ALA A 76 -7.31 -5.51 11.87
N ALA A 77 -6.31 -6.16 11.26
CA ALA A 77 -6.03 -7.57 11.54
C ALA A 77 -5.54 -7.78 12.97
N THR A 78 -4.59 -6.97 13.46
CA THR A 78 -4.03 -7.10 14.81
C THR A 78 -5.01 -6.66 15.90
N GLU A 79 -5.70 -5.53 15.72
CA GLU A 79 -6.78 -5.06 16.60
C GLU A 79 -7.94 -6.06 16.64
N GLY A 80 -8.34 -6.58 15.47
CA GLY A 80 -9.46 -7.52 15.34
C GLY A 80 -9.25 -8.83 16.11
N VAL A 81 -8.02 -9.35 16.12
CA VAL A 81 -7.69 -10.53 16.96
C VAL A 81 -7.88 -10.21 18.44
N ALA A 82 -7.39 -9.07 18.91
CA ALA A 82 -7.57 -8.65 20.30
C ALA A 82 -9.06 -8.42 20.65
N MET A 83 -9.81 -7.87 19.71
CA MET A 83 -11.26 -7.66 19.85
C MET A 83 -12.00 -9.01 20.00
N LEU A 84 -11.73 -9.97 19.13
CA LEU A 84 -12.36 -11.31 19.17
C LEU A 84 -11.93 -12.14 20.38
N ALA A 85 -10.79 -11.81 21.00
CA ALA A 85 -10.29 -12.42 22.24
C ALA A 85 -10.77 -11.67 23.51
N ASP A 86 -11.71 -10.74 23.40
CA ASP A 86 -12.23 -9.92 24.51
C ASP A 86 -11.12 -9.22 25.32
N SER A 87 -10.03 -8.83 24.65
CA SER A 87 -8.89 -8.18 25.28
C SER A 87 -9.26 -6.78 25.80
N PRO A 88 -8.56 -6.28 26.86
CA PRO A 88 -8.74 -4.93 27.35
C PRO A 88 -8.51 -3.86 26.27
N ALA A 89 -9.18 -2.70 26.38
CA ALA A 89 -9.07 -1.60 25.42
C ALA A 89 -7.61 -1.15 25.18
N ALA A 90 -6.80 -1.12 26.22
CA ALA A 90 -5.37 -0.78 26.10
C ALA A 90 -4.59 -1.78 25.23
N THR A 91 -4.90 -3.09 25.32
CA THR A 91 -4.29 -4.11 24.46
C THR A 91 -4.74 -3.96 23.02
N ARG A 92 -6.03 -3.69 22.78
CA ARG A 92 -6.56 -3.44 21.43
C ARG A 92 -5.89 -2.24 20.79
N ALA A 93 -5.75 -1.12 21.53
CA ALA A 93 -5.06 0.07 21.05
C ALA A 93 -3.58 -0.19 20.72
N ALA A 94 -2.86 -0.88 21.61
CA ALA A 94 -1.45 -1.23 21.39
C ALA A 94 -1.26 -2.11 20.15
N LEU A 95 -2.15 -3.09 19.92
CA LEU A 95 -2.09 -3.95 18.73
C LEU A 95 -2.48 -3.20 17.45
N ARG A 96 -3.39 -2.22 17.52
CA ARG A 96 -3.68 -1.33 16.40
C ARG A 96 -2.43 -0.53 16.01
N GLU A 97 -1.78 0.13 16.97
CA GLU A 97 -0.55 0.90 16.74
C GLU A 97 0.58 0.03 16.19
N PHE A 98 0.73 -1.18 16.71
CA PHE A 98 1.68 -2.15 16.16
C PHE A 98 1.38 -2.47 14.70
N GLY A 99 0.10 -2.73 14.37
CA GLY A 99 -0.33 -3.01 13.00
C GLY A 99 -0.06 -1.85 12.04
N LEU A 100 -0.36 -0.61 12.45
CA LEU A 100 -0.05 0.60 11.67
C LEU A 100 1.46 0.73 11.41
N ALA A 101 2.28 0.62 12.46
CA ALA A 101 3.73 0.74 12.32
C ALA A 101 4.31 -0.35 11.42
N TYR A 102 3.85 -1.59 11.61
CA TYR A 102 4.28 -2.72 10.77
C TYR A 102 3.86 -2.53 9.32
N GLY A 103 2.61 -2.13 9.06
CA GLY A 103 2.10 -1.92 7.71
C GLY A 103 2.82 -0.81 6.96
N ARG A 104 3.13 0.31 7.63
CA ARG A 104 3.97 1.38 7.06
C ARG A 104 5.36 0.87 6.70
N ALA A 105 6.05 0.18 7.63
CA ALA A 105 7.37 -0.38 7.38
C ALA A 105 7.37 -1.43 6.26
N PHE A 106 6.31 -2.24 6.18
CA PHE A 106 6.12 -3.23 5.12
C PHE A 106 6.03 -2.56 3.75
N GLN A 107 5.21 -1.51 3.62
CA GLN A 107 5.05 -0.80 2.34
C GLN A 107 6.34 -0.06 1.95
N MET A 108 6.97 0.65 2.88
CA MET A 108 8.26 1.33 2.61
C MET A 108 9.33 0.34 2.13
N ARG A 109 9.34 -0.87 2.69
CA ARG A 109 10.25 -1.93 2.23
C ARG A 109 9.89 -2.45 0.84
N ASP A 110 8.61 -2.63 0.53
CA ASP A 110 8.18 -3.06 -0.80
C ASP A 110 8.57 -2.03 -1.86
N ASP A 111 8.32 -0.74 -1.59
CA ASP A 111 8.71 0.38 -2.45
C ASP A 111 10.24 0.44 -2.67
N TYR A 112 11.02 0.24 -1.60
CA TYR A 112 12.47 0.17 -1.69
C TYR A 112 12.93 -0.99 -2.58
N LEU A 113 12.32 -2.16 -2.42
CA LEU A 113 12.65 -3.34 -3.22
C LEU A 113 12.21 -3.21 -4.68
N ASP A 114 11.14 -2.47 -4.96
CA ASP A 114 10.74 -2.19 -6.34
C ASP A 114 11.77 -1.29 -7.06
N LEU A 115 12.38 -0.35 -6.35
CA LEU A 115 13.37 0.55 -6.93
C LEU A 115 14.76 -0.09 -7.02
N LEU A 116 15.25 -0.70 -5.93
CA LEU A 116 16.65 -1.11 -5.74
C LEU A 116 16.84 -2.63 -5.57
N GLY A 117 15.77 -3.40 -5.67
CA GLY A 117 15.83 -4.85 -5.52
C GLY A 117 16.45 -5.54 -6.72
N ASP A 118 16.93 -6.75 -6.49
CA ASP A 118 17.40 -7.64 -7.55
C ASP A 118 16.21 -8.36 -8.19
N SER A 119 15.94 -8.06 -9.46
CA SER A 119 14.81 -8.62 -10.20
C SER A 119 14.84 -10.16 -10.31
N GLU A 120 16.02 -10.78 -10.35
CA GLU A 120 16.13 -12.26 -10.38
C GLU A 120 15.69 -12.87 -9.05
N ARG A 121 16.07 -12.24 -7.92
CA ARG A 121 15.69 -12.70 -6.58
C ARG A 121 14.24 -12.41 -6.25
N LEU A 122 13.70 -11.29 -6.75
CA LEU A 122 12.31 -10.89 -6.54
C LEU A 122 11.33 -11.66 -7.45
N GLY A 123 11.80 -12.22 -8.57
CA GLY A 123 10.97 -12.90 -9.56
C GLY A 123 10.02 -11.96 -10.32
N LYS A 124 10.22 -10.63 -10.20
CA LYS A 124 9.46 -9.59 -10.92
C LYS A 124 10.41 -8.49 -11.41
N PRO A 125 10.07 -7.79 -12.52
CA PRO A 125 10.81 -6.59 -12.93
C PRO A 125 10.75 -5.51 -11.85
N THR A 126 11.85 -4.77 -11.67
CA THR A 126 11.93 -3.61 -10.77
C THR A 126 11.55 -2.31 -11.49
N GLY A 127 11.30 -1.22 -10.73
CA GLY A 127 10.93 0.09 -11.25
C GLY A 127 9.48 0.18 -11.74
N GLY A 128 8.61 -0.72 -11.29
CA GLY A 128 7.17 -0.69 -11.61
C GLY A 128 6.51 0.58 -11.12
N ASP A 129 6.80 0.99 -9.90
CA ASP A 129 6.24 2.18 -9.28
C ASP A 129 6.61 3.46 -10.04
N LEU A 130 7.85 3.59 -10.50
CA LEU A 130 8.27 4.70 -11.34
C LEU A 130 7.53 4.75 -12.69
N ARG A 131 7.29 3.59 -13.32
CA ARG A 131 6.54 3.51 -14.58
C ARG A 131 5.06 3.86 -14.40
N GLU A 132 4.55 3.74 -13.20
CA GLU A 132 3.20 4.16 -12.81
C GLU A 132 3.15 5.63 -12.33
N GLY A 133 4.27 6.35 -12.34
CA GLY A 133 4.37 7.75 -11.91
C GLY A 133 4.30 7.94 -10.39
N LYS A 134 4.56 6.87 -9.63
CA LYS A 134 4.55 6.91 -8.16
C LYS A 134 5.89 7.42 -7.65
N ALA A 135 5.85 8.46 -6.81
CA ALA A 135 6.99 8.92 -6.04
C ALA A 135 6.99 8.23 -4.67
N THR A 136 7.71 7.11 -4.58
CA THR A 136 7.86 6.35 -3.34
C THR A 136 8.83 7.05 -2.38
N HIS A 137 8.95 6.56 -1.13
CA HIS A 137 9.78 7.19 -0.10
C HIS A 137 11.21 7.52 -0.57
N SER A 138 11.89 6.56 -1.21
CA SER A 138 13.25 6.77 -1.71
C SER A 138 13.30 7.80 -2.85
N VAL A 139 12.32 7.76 -3.74
CA VAL A 139 12.20 8.70 -4.86
C VAL A 139 11.90 10.10 -4.35
N LEU A 140 11.06 10.26 -3.31
CA LEU A 140 10.76 11.56 -2.70
C LEU A 140 12.01 12.23 -2.14
N HIS A 141 12.93 11.49 -1.52
CA HIS A 141 14.20 12.07 -1.08
C HIS A 141 14.98 12.69 -2.25
N LEU A 142 15.05 11.98 -3.39
CA LEU A 142 15.72 12.50 -4.58
C LEU A 142 15.00 13.73 -5.19
N LEU A 143 13.66 13.73 -5.18
CA LEU A 143 12.87 14.83 -5.74
C LEU A 143 12.94 16.11 -4.91
N LEU A 144 13.21 16.00 -3.62
CA LEU A 144 13.31 17.14 -2.69
C LEU A 144 14.72 17.70 -2.54
N GLU A 145 15.72 17.09 -3.17
CA GLU A 145 17.07 17.66 -3.26
C GLU A 145 17.10 18.89 -4.20
N GLU A 146 18.03 19.83 -3.95
CA GLU A 146 18.11 21.09 -4.71
C GLU A 146 18.34 20.86 -6.21
N ASP A 147 19.16 19.88 -6.58
CA ASP A 147 19.53 19.57 -7.97
C ASP A 147 18.69 18.45 -8.60
N SER A 148 17.45 18.30 -8.18
CA SER A 148 16.56 17.18 -8.56
C SER A 148 15.92 17.25 -9.97
N VAL A 149 16.45 18.07 -10.89
CA VAL A 149 15.86 18.29 -12.22
C VAL A 149 15.73 16.99 -13.03
N GLU A 150 16.75 16.13 -12.98
CA GLU A 150 16.72 14.86 -13.70
C GLU A 150 15.69 13.90 -13.08
N ALA A 151 15.68 13.76 -11.75
CA ALA A 151 14.73 12.93 -11.04
C ALA A 151 13.28 13.37 -11.31
N LYS A 152 12.98 14.66 -11.23
CA LYS A 152 11.67 15.23 -11.57
C LYS A 152 11.26 14.93 -13.01
N THR A 153 12.20 15.00 -13.94
CA THR A 153 11.95 14.70 -15.35
C THR A 153 11.64 13.21 -15.55
N ILE A 154 12.40 12.31 -14.91
CA ILE A 154 12.17 10.86 -15.01
C ILE A 154 10.82 10.46 -14.41
N VAL A 155 10.50 10.93 -13.21
CA VAL A 155 9.22 10.64 -12.56
C VAL A 155 8.06 11.25 -13.37
N GLY A 156 8.17 12.50 -13.81
CA GLY A 156 7.13 13.18 -14.58
C GLY A 156 6.80 12.54 -15.91
N ARG A 157 7.73 11.79 -16.52
CA ARG A 157 7.50 10.99 -17.74
C ARG A 157 7.29 9.50 -17.47
N HIS A 158 7.06 9.11 -16.22
CA HIS A 158 6.79 7.73 -15.80
C HIS A 158 7.91 6.75 -16.21
N ALA A 159 9.17 7.17 -16.06
CA ALA A 159 10.33 6.38 -16.48
C ALA A 159 10.15 5.76 -17.89
N GLY A 160 9.58 6.54 -18.82
CA GLY A 160 9.17 6.07 -20.16
C GLY A 160 10.33 5.91 -21.16
N VAL A 161 11.57 6.23 -20.76
CA VAL A 161 12.77 6.10 -21.60
C VAL A 161 13.64 4.97 -21.05
N GLU A 162 14.21 4.19 -21.96
CA GLU A 162 15.15 3.11 -21.58
C GLU A 162 16.31 3.67 -20.74
N GLY A 163 16.60 3.00 -19.63
CA GLY A 163 17.65 3.42 -18.68
C GLY A 163 17.18 4.41 -17.60
N ASP A 164 15.96 4.91 -17.65
CA ASP A 164 15.45 5.86 -16.62
C ASP A 164 15.52 5.27 -15.22
N VAL A 165 15.08 4.03 -15.04
CA VAL A 165 15.11 3.35 -13.74
C VAL A 165 16.53 3.21 -13.19
N ALA A 166 17.51 2.97 -14.05
CA ALA A 166 18.90 2.82 -13.65
C ALA A 166 19.58 4.16 -13.29
N ARG A 167 18.96 5.30 -13.63
CA ARG A 167 19.45 6.65 -13.32
C ARG A 167 18.83 7.26 -12.07
N MET A 168 17.81 6.60 -11.50
CA MET A 168 17.21 6.92 -10.20
C MET A 168 17.96 6.27 -9.05
#